data_efd352ca77b7b827af94d7a1e1c87118
#
_entry.id   efd352ca77b7b827af94d7a1e1c87118
#
_cell.length_a   1.000
_cell.length_b   1.000
_cell.length_c   1.000
_cell.angle_alpha   90.00
_cell.angle_beta   90.00
_cell.angle_gamma   90.00
#
_symmetry.space_group_name_H-M   'P 1'
#
loop_
_entity.id
_entity.type
_entity.pdbx_description
1 polymer ?
#
loop_
_entity_poly.entity_id
_entity_poly.type
_entity_poly.pdbx_seq_one_letter_code
_entity_poly.pdbx_strand_id
1 'polypeptide(L)'
;MKNTALSLLLVLFVSACSHKTESTVTSTSAPQFSIAAGDVVATSVETTTGSVPASPTQAMYMVHVELSSAKGAEFRQFTKDHINQQVQILIGTKVVQEPMIAAEIVSPKMDLIYSSKDEAQSVADLLSKK
;
A
#
# COMPACT_ATOMS: atom_id res chain seq x y z
N MET A 1 57.88 -28.27 52.37
CA MET A 1 58.68 -27.04 52.52
C MET A 1 58.33 -26.09 51.33
N LYS A 2 57.85 -24.91 51.74
CA LYS A 2 58.02 -23.62 50.97
C LYS A 2 57.37 -23.54 49.58
N ASN A 3 56.66 -22.66 49.22
CA ASN A 3 56.19 -21.32 49.59
C ASN A 3 55.25 -20.91 48.42
N THR A 4 54.02 -20.55 48.71
CA THR A 4 53.46 -19.20 48.55
C THR A 4 53.95 -18.42 47.34
N ALA A 5 53.04 -18.19 46.43
CA ALA A 5 52.85 -16.87 45.82
C ALA A 5 51.37 -16.67 45.38
N LEU A 6 50.70 -15.93 46.21
CA LEU A 6 49.42 -15.37 46.02
C LEU A 6 49.55 -14.28 44.97
N SER A 7 49.06 -14.46 43.78
CA SER A 7 48.96 -13.40 42.75
C SER A 7 47.51 -13.05 42.56
N LEU A 8 47.14 -11.97 43.22
CA LEU A 8 45.84 -11.32 43.15
C LEU A 8 45.72 -10.61 41.80
N LEU A 9 45.08 -11.22 40.83
CA LEU A 9 44.80 -10.59 39.56
C LEU A 9 43.40 -9.93 39.65
N LEU A 10 43.44 -8.62 39.89
CA LEU A 10 42.28 -7.73 39.91
C LEU A 10 41.81 -7.54 38.46
N VAL A 11 40.79 -8.30 38.04
CA VAL A 11 40.14 -8.06 36.73
C VAL A 11 39.09 -6.99 36.91
N LEU A 12 39.42 -5.81 36.43
CA LEU A 12 38.47 -4.68 36.24
C LEU A 12 37.52 -5.06 35.12
N PHE A 13 36.29 -5.48 35.47
CA PHE A 13 35.20 -5.53 34.52
C PHE A 13 34.73 -4.10 34.20
N VAL A 14 35.19 -3.57 33.07
CA VAL A 14 34.58 -2.41 32.46
C VAL A 14 33.30 -2.89 31.84
N SER A 15 32.17 -2.67 32.53
CA SER A 15 30.83 -2.83 31.98
C SER A 15 30.61 -1.72 30.95
N ALA A 16 30.93 -2.01 29.69
CA ALA A 16 30.48 -1.22 28.57
C ALA A 16 28.96 -1.45 28.42
N CYS A 17 28.15 -0.57 28.97
CA CYS A 17 26.75 -0.45 28.61
C CYS A 17 26.67 -0.03 27.15
N SER A 18 26.70 -0.97 26.22
CA SER A 18 26.23 -0.76 24.88
C SER A 18 24.72 -0.58 24.94
N HIS A 19 24.26 0.66 25.01
CA HIS A 19 22.90 1.00 24.65
C HIS A 19 22.76 0.74 23.15
N LYS A 20 22.44 -0.49 22.80
CA LYS A 20 21.91 -0.83 21.49
C LYS A 20 20.52 -0.22 21.46
N THR A 21 20.41 0.99 20.93
CA THR A 21 19.13 1.56 20.52
C THR A 21 18.62 0.67 19.40
N GLU A 22 17.87 -0.34 19.78
CA GLU A 22 17.08 -1.14 18.87
C GLU A 22 15.94 -0.22 18.40
N SER A 23 16.22 0.52 17.32
CA SER A 23 15.17 1.16 16.54
C SER A 23 14.33 0.02 15.99
N THR A 24 13.30 -0.34 16.74
CA THR A 24 12.21 -1.17 16.25
C THR A 24 11.53 -0.33 15.17
N VAL A 25 12.04 -0.40 13.95
CA VAL A 25 11.30 0.02 12.78
C VAL A 25 10.15 -0.97 12.69
N THR A 26 9.06 -0.65 13.34
CA THR A 26 7.78 -1.29 13.08
C THR A 26 7.46 -0.93 11.65
N SER A 27 7.81 -1.81 10.72
CA SER A 27 7.38 -1.73 9.33
C SER A 27 5.86 -1.93 9.35
N THR A 28 5.15 -0.87 9.67
CA THR A 28 3.70 -0.82 9.54
C THR A 28 3.45 -0.77 8.05
N SER A 29 3.20 -1.94 7.45
CA SER A 29 2.74 -1.99 6.06
C SER A 29 1.47 -1.15 5.95
N ALA A 30 1.38 -0.33 4.90
CA ALA A 30 0.20 0.50 4.66
C ALA A 30 -1.06 -0.39 4.66
N PRO A 31 -2.20 0.11 5.17
CA PRO A 31 -3.46 -0.62 5.12
C PRO A 31 -3.80 -1.03 3.68
N GLN A 32 -4.29 -2.25 3.50
CA GLN A 32 -4.51 -2.83 2.18
C GLN A 32 -5.98 -3.14 1.94
N PHE A 33 -6.48 -2.76 0.76
CA PHE A 33 -7.79 -3.14 0.27
C PHE A 33 -7.65 -3.98 -0.99
N SER A 34 -8.04 -5.23 -0.94
CA SER A 34 -7.93 -6.17 -2.06
C SER A 34 -9.26 -6.33 -2.78
N ILE A 35 -9.19 -6.34 -4.12
CA ILE A 35 -10.31 -6.53 -5.03
C ILE A 35 -10.03 -7.78 -5.86
N ALA A 36 -10.99 -8.68 -5.90
CA ALA A 36 -10.99 -9.84 -6.80
C ALA A 36 -11.97 -9.63 -7.95
N ALA A 37 -11.84 -10.39 -9.03
CA ALA A 37 -12.75 -10.31 -10.18
C ALA A 37 -14.21 -10.54 -9.78
N GLY A 38 -14.48 -11.42 -8.81
CA GLY A 38 -15.82 -11.67 -8.28
C GLY A 38 -16.45 -10.52 -7.50
N ASP A 39 -15.63 -9.56 -7.06
CA ASP A 39 -16.09 -8.37 -6.31
C ASP A 39 -16.57 -7.24 -7.24
N VAL A 40 -16.38 -7.38 -8.55
CA VAL A 40 -16.62 -6.35 -9.56
C VAL A 40 -17.83 -6.69 -10.39
N VAL A 41 -18.73 -5.73 -10.56
CA VAL A 41 -19.93 -5.87 -11.40
C VAL A 41 -19.74 -5.29 -12.79
N ALA A 42 -18.89 -4.26 -12.93
CA ALA A 42 -18.57 -3.65 -14.21
C ALA A 42 -17.16 -3.02 -14.21
N THR A 43 -16.50 -3.07 -15.37
CA THR A 43 -15.26 -2.33 -15.65
C THR A 43 -15.34 -1.69 -17.02
N SER A 44 -14.74 -0.51 -17.16
CA SER A 44 -14.53 0.13 -18.47
C SER A 44 -13.21 0.91 -18.45
N VAL A 45 -12.60 1.06 -19.63
CA VAL A 45 -11.40 1.86 -19.82
C VAL A 45 -11.75 3.09 -20.63
N GLU A 46 -11.43 4.26 -20.10
CA GLU A 46 -11.61 5.53 -20.77
C GLU A 46 -10.26 6.23 -21.00
N THR A 47 -10.12 6.90 -22.13
CA THR A 47 -8.94 7.73 -22.41
C THR A 47 -9.28 9.18 -22.12
N THR A 48 -8.55 9.76 -21.16
CA THR A 48 -8.69 11.17 -20.82
C THR A 48 -7.48 11.94 -21.33
N THR A 49 -7.69 12.92 -22.19
CA THR A 49 -6.67 13.87 -22.61
C THR A 49 -6.69 15.07 -21.67
N GLY A 50 -5.78 15.08 -20.69
CA GLY A 50 -5.59 16.23 -19.81
C GLY A 50 -4.80 17.31 -20.53
N SER A 51 -5.41 18.48 -20.79
CA SER A 51 -4.69 19.66 -21.23
C SER A 51 -4.07 20.34 -20.00
N VAL A 52 -2.79 20.03 -19.70
CA VAL A 52 -1.99 20.84 -18.79
C VAL A 52 -1.25 21.87 -19.65
N PRO A 53 -1.37 23.21 -19.39
CA PRO A 53 -0.87 24.26 -20.28
C PRO A 53 0.65 24.29 -20.53
N ALA A 54 1.43 23.43 -19.90
CA ALA A 54 2.89 23.50 -19.94
C ALA A 54 3.59 22.16 -20.26
N SER A 55 2.88 21.12 -20.67
CA SER A 55 3.49 19.83 -21.02
C SER A 55 2.83 19.22 -22.25
N PRO A 56 3.57 18.49 -23.11
CA PRO A 56 2.96 17.76 -24.21
C PRO A 56 1.89 16.85 -23.67
N THR A 57 0.74 16.84 -24.33
CA THR A 57 -0.48 16.11 -24.00
C THR A 57 -0.17 14.65 -23.71
N GLN A 58 -0.04 14.30 -22.45
CA GLN A 58 0.13 12.90 -22.06
C GLN A 58 -1.27 12.31 -21.92
N ALA A 59 -1.58 11.30 -22.72
CA ALA A 59 -2.82 10.58 -22.60
C ALA A 59 -2.80 9.82 -21.25
N MET A 60 -3.86 9.99 -20.48
CA MET A 60 -4.11 9.23 -19.26
C MET A 60 -5.25 8.25 -19.51
N TYR A 61 -5.14 7.08 -18.95
CA TYR A 61 -6.13 6.02 -19.09
C TYR A 61 -6.77 5.76 -17.74
N MET A 62 -8.08 5.83 -17.70
CA MET A 62 -8.86 5.66 -16.50
C MET A 62 -9.60 4.32 -16.59
N VAL A 63 -9.40 3.47 -15.59
CA VAL A 63 -10.16 2.23 -15.44
C VAL A 63 -11.26 2.50 -14.42
N HIS A 64 -12.48 2.57 -14.87
CA HIS A 64 -13.65 2.67 -14.01
C HIS A 64 -14.00 1.28 -13.49
N VAL A 65 -14.08 1.14 -12.19
CA VAL A 65 -14.42 -0.10 -11.51
C VAL A 65 -15.68 0.10 -10.69
N GLU A 66 -16.69 -0.69 -10.93
CA GLU A 66 -17.89 -0.74 -10.11
C GLU A 66 -17.89 -2.01 -9.27
N LEU A 67 -17.86 -1.84 -7.95
CA LEU A 67 -17.85 -2.93 -6.98
C LEU A 67 -19.25 -3.47 -6.75
N SER A 68 -19.35 -4.74 -6.39
CA SER A 68 -20.60 -5.32 -5.88
C SER A 68 -21.06 -4.59 -4.63
N SER A 69 -22.35 -4.67 -4.29
CA SER A 69 -22.90 -4.01 -3.11
C SER A 69 -22.17 -4.38 -1.82
N ALA A 70 -21.83 -5.66 -1.67
CA ALA A 70 -21.10 -6.15 -0.50
C ALA A 70 -19.69 -5.55 -0.44
N LYS A 71 -18.95 -5.61 -1.56
CA LYS A 71 -17.58 -5.07 -1.64
C LYS A 71 -17.55 -3.55 -1.55
N GLY A 72 -18.53 -2.87 -2.11
CA GLY A 72 -18.72 -1.42 -1.96
C GLY A 72 -18.93 -1.00 -0.51
N ALA A 73 -19.69 -1.77 0.27
CA ALA A 73 -19.88 -1.52 1.70
C ALA A 73 -18.56 -1.71 2.49
N GLU A 74 -17.80 -2.75 2.18
CA GLU A 74 -16.46 -2.96 2.74
C GLU A 74 -15.51 -1.81 2.39
N PHE A 75 -15.51 -1.35 1.14
CA PHE A 75 -14.69 -0.24 0.67
C PHE A 75 -15.03 1.07 1.39
N ARG A 76 -16.32 1.33 1.56
CA ARG A 76 -16.80 2.48 2.34
C ARG A 76 -16.28 2.45 3.77
N GLN A 77 -16.42 1.31 4.46
CA GLN A 77 -15.93 1.15 5.83
C GLN A 77 -14.40 1.30 5.89
N PHE A 78 -13.69 0.65 4.96
CA PHE A 78 -12.24 0.76 4.86
C PHE A 78 -11.78 2.20 4.70
N THR A 79 -12.38 2.98 3.78
CA THR A 79 -12.00 4.38 3.58
C THR A 79 -12.35 5.26 4.77
N LYS A 80 -13.45 4.98 5.47
CA LYS A 80 -13.82 5.67 6.71
C LYS A 80 -12.80 5.46 7.83
N ASP A 81 -12.30 4.24 7.97
CA ASP A 81 -11.36 3.87 9.03
C ASP A 81 -9.93 4.36 8.77
N HIS A 82 -9.62 4.72 7.51
CA HIS A 82 -8.27 5.11 7.09
C HIS A 82 -8.17 6.54 6.53
N ILE A 83 -9.05 7.44 6.97
CA ILE A 83 -9.00 8.87 6.59
C ILE A 83 -7.64 9.45 7.00
N ASN A 84 -7.03 10.24 6.10
CA ASN A 84 -5.70 10.83 6.21
C ASN A 84 -4.55 9.80 6.26
N GLN A 85 -4.78 8.58 5.81
CA GLN A 85 -3.76 7.55 5.69
C GLN A 85 -3.51 7.21 4.22
N GLN A 86 -2.27 6.88 3.89
CA GLN A 86 -1.92 6.24 2.63
C GLN A 86 -2.30 4.77 2.72
N VAL A 87 -3.02 4.29 1.72
CA VAL A 87 -3.48 2.90 1.66
C VAL A 87 -3.01 2.26 0.35
N GLN A 88 -3.04 0.94 0.28
CA GLN A 88 -2.74 0.20 -0.93
C GLN A 88 -4.00 -0.46 -1.47
N ILE A 89 -4.29 -0.22 -2.74
CA ILE A 89 -5.34 -0.93 -3.47
C ILE A 89 -4.70 -2.06 -4.26
N LEU A 90 -5.19 -3.27 -4.03
CA LEU A 90 -4.68 -4.48 -4.65
C LEU A 90 -5.73 -5.11 -5.57
N ILE A 91 -5.27 -5.67 -6.69
CA ILE A 91 -6.04 -6.61 -7.51
C ILE A 91 -5.36 -7.97 -7.37
N GLY A 92 -6.03 -8.88 -6.68
CA GLY A 92 -5.41 -10.11 -6.21
C GLY A 92 -4.27 -9.80 -5.23
N THR A 93 -3.04 -10.10 -5.62
CA THR A 93 -1.83 -9.81 -4.82
C THR A 93 -1.01 -8.61 -5.33
N LYS A 94 -1.42 -8.00 -6.46
CA LYS A 94 -0.69 -6.90 -7.09
C LYS A 94 -1.22 -5.56 -6.57
N VAL A 95 -0.34 -4.73 -6.00
CA VAL A 95 -0.65 -3.33 -5.69
C VAL A 95 -0.80 -2.57 -7.00
N VAL A 96 -1.95 -1.93 -7.19
CA VAL A 96 -2.27 -1.15 -8.41
C VAL A 96 -2.28 0.34 -8.16
N GLN A 97 -2.59 0.77 -6.93
CA GLN A 97 -2.54 2.17 -6.52
C GLN A 97 -2.24 2.31 -5.02
N GLU A 98 -1.69 3.47 -4.65
CA GLU A 98 -1.39 3.83 -3.27
C GLU A 98 -1.92 5.24 -2.94
N PRO A 99 -3.24 5.42 -2.94
CA PRO A 99 -3.84 6.72 -2.70
C PRO A 99 -3.79 7.10 -1.22
N MET A 100 -3.84 8.41 -0.96
CA MET A 100 -4.18 8.94 0.34
C MET A 100 -5.70 9.12 0.44
N ILE A 101 -6.31 8.61 1.48
CA ILE A 101 -7.75 8.72 1.69
C ILE A 101 -8.05 10.06 2.35
N ALA A 102 -8.66 10.97 1.62
CA ALA A 102 -9.04 12.30 2.14
C ALA A 102 -10.38 12.30 2.88
N ALA A 103 -11.31 11.39 2.52
CA ALA A 103 -12.64 11.28 3.10
C ALA A 103 -13.22 9.89 2.89
N GLU A 104 -14.31 9.58 3.62
CA GLU A 104 -15.11 8.40 3.39
C GLU A 104 -15.66 8.38 1.95
N ILE A 105 -15.47 7.27 1.23
CA ILE A 105 -15.99 7.08 -0.12
C ILE A 105 -17.26 6.25 -0.04
N VAL A 106 -18.40 6.91 -0.26
CA VAL A 106 -19.73 6.29 -0.15
C VAL A 106 -20.16 5.57 -1.44
N SER A 107 -19.52 5.87 -2.57
CA SER A 107 -19.81 5.25 -3.86
C SER A 107 -19.16 3.87 -3.97
N PRO A 108 -19.83 2.87 -4.56
CA PRO A 108 -19.21 1.59 -4.89
C PRO A 108 -18.32 1.68 -6.15
N LYS A 109 -18.08 2.88 -6.68
CA LYS A 109 -17.28 3.12 -7.87
C LYS A 109 -15.93 3.70 -7.49
N MET A 110 -14.90 3.26 -8.17
CA MET A 110 -13.55 3.79 -8.06
C MET A 110 -12.90 3.93 -9.43
N ASP A 111 -11.98 4.90 -9.54
CA ASP A 111 -11.24 5.18 -10.74
C ASP A 111 -9.76 4.89 -10.49
N LEU A 112 -9.18 4.04 -11.34
CA LEU A 112 -7.75 3.73 -11.32
C LEU A 112 -7.11 4.43 -12.52
N ILE A 113 -6.06 5.22 -12.28
CA ILE A 113 -5.43 6.07 -13.31
C ILE A 113 -4.09 5.47 -13.71
N TYR A 114 -3.86 5.34 -15.02
CA TYR A 114 -2.65 4.81 -15.63
C TYR A 114 -2.09 5.75 -16.71
N SER A 115 -0.78 5.75 -16.85
CA SER A 115 -0.09 6.44 -17.95
C SER A 115 0.05 5.58 -19.21
N SER A 116 -0.21 4.27 -19.10
CA SER A 116 -0.12 3.28 -20.17
C SER A 116 -1.47 2.65 -20.46
N LYS A 117 -1.85 2.62 -21.75
CA LYS A 117 -3.06 1.94 -22.21
C LYS A 117 -3.02 0.45 -21.93
N ASP A 118 -1.85 -0.17 -22.13
CA ASP A 118 -1.69 -1.62 -21.98
C ASP A 118 -1.84 -2.03 -20.51
N GLU A 119 -1.34 -1.21 -19.56
CA GLU A 119 -1.56 -1.44 -18.13
C GLU A 119 -3.02 -1.30 -17.75
N ALA A 120 -3.67 -0.23 -18.19
CA ALA A 120 -5.09 -0.01 -17.92
C ALA A 120 -5.95 -1.17 -18.45
N GLN A 121 -5.68 -1.61 -19.68
CA GLN A 121 -6.39 -2.72 -20.29
C GLN A 121 -6.13 -4.04 -19.56
N SER A 122 -4.88 -4.32 -19.19
CA SER A 122 -4.51 -5.52 -18.44
C SER A 122 -5.23 -5.60 -17.09
N VAL A 123 -5.38 -4.46 -16.41
CA VAL A 123 -6.09 -4.39 -15.13
C VAL A 123 -7.60 -4.61 -15.34
N ALA A 124 -8.19 -3.98 -16.34
CA ALA A 124 -9.60 -4.17 -16.68
C ALA A 124 -9.89 -5.65 -17.03
N ASP A 125 -9.00 -6.29 -17.79
CA ASP A 125 -9.12 -7.71 -18.17
C ASP A 125 -9.03 -8.64 -16.95
N LEU A 126 -8.13 -8.35 -16.00
CA LEU A 126 -8.02 -9.10 -14.74
C LEU A 126 -9.31 -9.03 -13.92
N LEU A 127 -9.94 -7.86 -13.87
CA LEU A 127 -11.18 -7.63 -13.12
C LEU A 127 -12.44 -8.17 -13.84
N SER A 128 -12.37 -8.35 -15.16
CA SER A 128 -13.49 -8.84 -15.97
C SER A 128 -13.54 -10.37 -16.05
N LYS A 129 -12.48 -11.08 -15.65
CA LYS A 129 -12.43 -12.55 -15.67
C LYS A 129 -13.29 -13.11 -14.54
N LYS A 130 -14.46 -13.63 -14.91
CA LYS A 130 -15.34 -14.41 -14.04
C LYS A 130 -14.95 -15.88 -14.06
#